data_a48cf3d91db2b6467ce470d95c203c4f
#
_entry.id   a48cf3d91db2b6467ce470d95c203c4f
#
_cell.length_a   1.000
_cell.length_b   1.000
_cell.length_c   1.000
_cell.angle_alpha   90.00
_cell.angle_beta   90.00
_cell.angle_gamma   90.00
#
_symmetry.space_group_name_H-M   'P 1'
#
loop_
_entity.id
_entity.type
_entity.pdbx_description
1 polymer ?
#
loop_
_entity_poly.entity_id
_entity_poly.type
_entity_poly.pdbx_seq_one_letter_code
_entity_poly.pdbx_strand_id
1 'polypeptide(L)'
;MDSDPDAIVSITPDLALDMGYTYAGGLGVLEGDKFYGAAALKLNYYVITLLYKNGYVDYDFDDNDNPIPKPQPQPKSFLEMLRLADTFTVRLRNENVEVNAWEYQLGTAHAVFLEPRSPEWTLRLTDRVYIEGDVEEKFLKYVFLARSAVEYIRRNIGLENVRYIDLQEAYAAMVPIILKIPGRYRLIIHTPGPWGHPSFPNKLFVEETGYSFIEDPVVLTSIGAAMAWEVILVSSKHYDIMRKVIPHFIDKARFITNGVDIDRWMDPEIRMLYEKGSLTIEGLRLAKARLRSELLGLLKSYKSLTLNEDTLVTAWVRRITLYKRPHFVARLIEDGEFSDVIFVLGGKSHPMDKDGLVYMKKFRELHRKFKNVVYMHDYDVEKAKIILKGIDAFLFTPFPGWEASGTSFMKASINGTPVIASRDGAAIELLVDGINGWLFGSDIRDLIDFKNDPKGKEIDEKEYEEFKAKFAKVYDLYNSDKERFYLVGLSAIMTFVPRVDIRKVLREYYPDLVKYAP
;
A
#
# COMPACT_ATOMS: atom_id res chain seq x y z
N MET A 1 -22.27 15.51 -31.11
CA MET A 1 -22.36 15.94 -29.69
C MET A 1 -21.08 15.45 -29.09
N ASP A 2 -20.15 16.38 -28.81
CA ASP A 2 -18.93 16.00 -28.09
C ASP A 2 -19.39 15.55 -26.70
N SER A 3 -19.08 14.30 -26.34
CA SER A 3 -19.34 13.80 -25.00
C SER A 3 -18.49 14.58 -24.00
N ASP A 4 -19.06 14.90 -22.83
CA ASP A 4 -18.28 15.51 -21.75
C ASP A 4 -17.05 14.65 -21.43
N PRO A 5 -15.89 15.25 -21.11
CA PRO A 5 -14.68 14.51 -20.75
C PRO A 5 -14.94 13.58 -19.58
N ASP A 6 -14.61 12.31 -19.71
CA ASP A 6 -14.89 11.26 -18.73
C ASP A 6 -13.65 10.43 -18.33
N ALA A 7 -12.54 10.59 -19.06
CA ALA A 7 -11.33 9.84 -18.76
C ALA A 7 -10.67 10.30 -17.45
N ILE A 8 -10.39 9.35 -16.59
CA ILE A 8 -9.65 9.52 -15.35
C ILE A 8 -8.23 8.98 -15.58
N VAL A 9 -7.23 9.79 -15.31
CA VAL A 9 -5.83 9.40 -15.42
C VAL A 9 -5.18 9.45 -14.04
N SER A 10 -4.78 8.30 -13.51
CA SER A 10 -4.00 8.19 -12.28
C SER A 10 -2.54 7.92 -12.64
N ILE A 11 -1.63 8.82 -12.25
CA ILE A 11 -0.19 8.68 -12.50
C ILE A 11 0.47 8.34 -11.18
N THR A 12 1.11 7.17 -11.13
CA THR A 12 1.62 6.57 -9.89
C THR A 12 3.05 6.03 -10.06
N PRO A 13 3.89 6.10 -9.00
CA PRO A 13 5.22 5.48 -9.03
C PRO A 13 5.19 3.95 -9.05
N ASP A 14 4.13 3.32 -8.52
CA ASP A 14 4.01 1.86 -8.49
C ASP A 14 2.56 1.37 -8.59
N LEU A 15 2.37 0.15 -9.10
CA LEU A 15 1.08 -0.48 -9.32
C LEU A 15 1.17 -1.98 -9.08
N ALA A 16 0.33 -2.53 -8.21
CA ALA A 16 0.24 -3.97 -7.96
C ALA A 16 -1.02 -4.57 -8.61
N LEU A 17 -0.85 -5.19 -9.75
CA LEU A 17 -1.82 -6.15 -10.27
C LEU A 17 -1.70 -7.50 -9.53
N ASP A 18 -2.57 -8.45 -9.84
CA ASP A 18 -2.50 -9.80 -9.28
C ASP A 18 -1.29 -10.60 -9.80
N MET A 19 -0.71 -10.16 -10.89
CA MET A 19 0.56 -10.68 -11.42
C MET A 19 1.58 -9.56 -11.58
N GLY A 20 2.86 -9.93 -11.50
CA GLY A 20 3.97 -9.00 -11.65
C GLY A 20 4.40 -8.32 -10.34
N TYR A 21 5.55 -7.70 -10.39
CA TYR A 21 6.24 -7.10 -9.25
C TYR A 21 6.53 -5.61 -9.50
N THR A 22 5.57 -4.88 -10.10
CA THR A 22 5.67 -3.45 -10.39
C THR A 22 5.28 -2.56 -9.20
N TYR A 23 5.48 -3.06 -7.98
CA TYR A 23 5.12 -2.38 -6.73
C TYR A 23 6.08 -2.71 -5.59
N ALA A 24 6.10 -1.83 -4.58
CA ALA A 24 6.89 -2.03 -3.37
C ALA A 24 6.04 -2.18 -2.10
N GLY A 25 4.85 -1.63 -2.08
CA GLY A 25 4.04 -1.60 -0.85
C GLY A 25 2.60 -1.14 -1.05
N GLY A 26 2.08 -0.46 -0.02
CA GLY A 26 0.66 -0.13 0.10
C GLY A 26 0.10 0.74 -1.02
N LEU A 27 0.88 1.69 -1.55
CA LEU A 27 0.42 2.57 -2.63
C LEU A 27 0.13 1.76 -3.90
N GLY A 28 1.09 0.95 -4.35
CA GLY A 28 0.88 0.12 -5.54
C GLY A 28 -0.31 -0.82 -5.39
N VAL A 29 -0.49 -1.43 -4.21
CA VAL A 29 -1.64 -2.31 -3.94
C VAL A 29 -2.96 -1.55 -3.97
N LEU A 30 -3.01 -0.33 -3.41
CA LEU A 30 -4.19 0.54 -3.45
C LEU A 30 -4.54 0.94 -4.90
N GLU A 31 -3.54 1.34 -5.70
CA GLU A 31 -3.78 1.67 -7.11
C GLU A 31 -4.28 0.46 -7.91
N GLY A 32 -3.79 -0.75 -7.58
CA GLY A 32 -4.37 -1.99 -8.10
C GLY A 32 -5.83 -2.19 -7.69
N ASP A 33 -6.17 -1.96 -6.43
CA ASP A 33 -7.55 -2.03 -5.94
C ASP A 33 -8.45 -1.00 -6.65
N LYS A 34 -7.97 0.24 -6.87
CA LYS A 34 -8.69 1.26 -7.65
C LYS A 34 -8.88 0.83 -9.11
N PHE A 35 -7.86 0.23 -9.74
CA PHE A 35 -7.95 -0.28 -11.11
C PHE A 35 -9.05 -1.33 -11.26
N TYR A 36 -9.08 -2.34 -10.37
CA TYR A 36 -10.12 -3.38 -10.38
C TYR A 36 -11.51 -2.80 -10.07
N GLY A 37 -11.61 -1.93 -9.07
CA GLY A 37 -12.87 -1.26 -8.73
C GLY A 37 -13.38 -0.34 -9.84
N ALA A 38 -12.50 0.36 -10.55
CA ALA A 38 -12.85 1.20 -11.69
C ALA A 38 -13.37 0.35 -12.86
N ALA A 39 -12.76 -0.79 -13.14
CA ALA A 39 -13.25 -1.75 -14.13
C ALA A 39 -14.66 -2.25 -13.78
N ALA A 40 -14.89 -2.61 -12.51
CA ALA A 40 -16.20 -3.05 -12.02
C ALA A 40 -17.28 -1.95 -12.15
N LEU A 41 -16.91 -0.69 -11.94
CA LEU A 41 -17.78 0.49 -12.12
C LEU A 41 -17.89 0.97 -13.57
N LYS A 42 -17.16 0.35 -14.50
CA LYS A 42 -17.10 0.73 -15.92
C LYS A 42 -16.65 2.18 -16.14
N LEU A 43 -15.72 2.65 -15.28
CA LEU A 43 -15.11 3.95 -15.45
C LEU A 43 -14.06 3.90 -16.58
N ASN A 44 -13.97 4.97 -17.35
CA ASN A 44 -12.89 5.17 -18.32
C ASN A 44 -11.61 5.58 -17.56
N TYR A 45 -10.91 4.58 -17.02
CA TYR A 45 -9.84 4.75 -16.02
C TYR A 45 -8.49 4.28 -16.55
N TYR A 46 -7.52 5.18 -16.53
CA TYR A 46 -6.13 4.91 -16.92
C TYR A 46 -5.22 5.04 -15.70
N VAL A 47 -4.53 3.97 -15.31
CA VAL A 47 -3.43 4.05 -14.35
C VAL A 47 -2.10 3.92 -15.09
N ILE A 48 -1.26 4.95 -14.99
CA ILE A 48 0.01 5.04 -15.74
C ILE A 48 1.18 4.97 -14.75
N THR A 49 2.08 4.03 -14.99
CA THR A 49 3.30 3.81 -14.21
C THR A 49 4.46 3.38 -15.09
N LEU A 50 5.60 3.04 -14.50
CA LEU A 50 6.78 2.52 -15.18
C LEU A 50 6.78 0.99 -15.22
N LEU A 51 7.31 0.40 -16.30
CA LEU A 51 7.57 -1.03 -16.39
C LEU A 51 8.90 -1.36 -15.71
N TYR A 52 8.85 -1.76 -14.45
CA TYR A 52 10.05 -2.11 -13.70
C TYR A 52 10.55 -3.51 -14.04
N LYS A 53 11.63 -3.60 -14.78
CA LYS A 53 12.19 -4.86 -15.30
C LYS A 53 12.51 -5.87 -14.19
N ASN A 54 13.11 -5.40 -13.11
CA ASN A 54 13.54 -6.20 -11.97
C ASN A 54 12.71 -5.93 -10.70
N GLY A 55 11.46 -5.49 -10.87
CA GLY A 55 10.49 -5.36 -9.80
C GLY A 55 10.92 -4.41 -8.69
N TYR A 56 10.78 -4.84 -7.44
CA TYR A 56 11.25 -4.10 -6.27
C TYR A 56 12.57 -4.69 -5.76
N VAL A 57 12.52 -5.63 -4.85
CA VAL A 57 13.67 -6.34 -4.27
C VAL A 57 13.25 -7.71 -3.80
N ASP A 58 14.13 -8.68 -3.96
CA ASP A 58 14.06 -9.95 -3.29
C ASP A 58 15.31 -10.16 -2.43
N TYR A 59 15.33 -11.17 -1.58
CA TYR A 59 16.41 -11.38 -0.63
C TYR A 59 16.82 -12.85 -0.55
N ASP A 60 18.13 -13.07 -0.51
CA ASP A 60 18.73 -14.25 0.08
C ASP A 60 19.26 -13.92 1.49
N PHE A 61 19.76 -14.91 2.21
CA PHE A 61 20.35 -14.74 3.53
C PHE A 61 21.69 -15.45 3.58
N ASP A 62 22.69 -14.78 4.17
CA ASP A 62 23.98 -15.41 4.44
C ASP A 62 23.92 -16.38 5.64
N ASP A 63 25.04 -17.03 5.96
CA ASP A 63 25.14 -17.99 7.08
C ASP A 63 24.87 -17.34 8.45
N ASN A 64 24.94 -16.02 8.55
CA ASN A 64 24.66 -15.24 9.76
C ASN A 64 23.25 -14.60 9.74
N ASP A 65 22.37 -15.08 8.85
CA ASP A 65 21.02 -14.56 8.64
C ASP A 65 20.96 -13.08 8.20
N ASN A 66 22.05 -12.50 7.67
CA ASN A 66 22.01 -11.16 7.11
C ASN A 66 21.30 -11.18 5.75
N PRO A 67 20.33 -10.27 5.52
CA PRO A 67 19.62 -10.20 4.24
C PRO A 67 20.54 -9.65 3.13
N ILE A 68 20.59 -10.36 1.99
CA ILE A 68 21.35 -9.98 0.80
C ILE A 68 20.34 -9.62 -0.29
N PRO A 69 20.25 -8.33 -0.69
CA PRO A 69 19.29 -7.90 -1.69
C PRO A 69 19.65 -8.41 -3.07
N LYS A 70 18.64 -8.85 -3.82
CA LYS A 70 18.76 -9.29 -5.21
C LYS A 70 17.61 -8.72 -6.07
N PRO A 71 17.77 -8.70 -7.40
CA PRO A 71 16.67 -8.38 -8.31
C PRO A 71 15.47 -9.30 -8.13
N GLN A 72 14.29 -8.76 -8.45
CA GLN A 72 13.01 -9.49 -8.50
C GLN A 72 12.48 -9.43 -9.94
N PRO A 73 12.99 -10.27 -10.89
CA PRO A 73 12.60 -10.20 -12.28
C PRO A 73 11.09 -10.41 -12.47
N GLN A 74 10.53 -9.74 -13.46
CA GLN A 74 9.12 -9.91 -13.78
C GLN A 74 8.83 -11.35 -14.24
N PRO A 75 7.72 -11.96 -13.77
CA PRO A 75 7.28 -13.26 -14.28
C PRO A 75 6.98 -13.18 -15.79
N LYS A 76 7.31 -14.25 -16.52
CA LYS A 76 7.00 -14.33 -17.96
C LYS A 76 5.50 -14.18 -18.22
N SER A 77 4.65 -14.80 -17.38
CA SER A 77 3.20 -14.68 -17.45
C SER A 77 2.69 -13.24 -17.34
N PHE A 78 3.34 -12.40 -16.52
CA PHE A 78 3.01 -10.98 -16.45
C PHE A 78 3.34 -10.26 -17.76
N LEU A 79 4.54 -10.49 -18.29
CA LEU A 79 4.96 -9.83 -19.52
C LEU A 79 4.12 -10.26 -20.73
N GLU A 80 3.70 -11.52 -20.80
CA GLU A 80 2.88 -12.07 -21.88
C GLU A 80 1.43 -11.55 -21.88
N MET A 81 0.92 -11.04 -20.75
CA MET A 81 -0.41 -10.43 -20.72
C MET A 81 -0.41 -8.96 -21.15
N LEU A 82 0.76 -8.34 -21.29
CA LEU A 82 0.89 -6.97 -21.72
C LEU A 82 0.86 -6.88 -23.26
N ARG A 83 0.11 -5.91 -23.78
CA ARG A 83 0.05 -5.58 -25.20
C ARG A 83 0.82 -4.27 -25.45
N LEU A 84 1.61 -4.22 -26.49
CA LEU A 84 2.21 -2.96 -26.94
C LEU A 84 1.09 -2.04 -27.48
N ALA A 85 0.81 -0.97 -26.76
CA ALA A 85 -0.23 -0.01 -27.13
C ALA A 85 0.30 1.07 -28.08
N ASP A 86 1.50 1.60 -27.81
CA ASP A 86 2.12 2.64 -28.63
C ASP A 86 3.65 2.64 -28.45
N THR A 87 4.34 3.27 -29.41
CA THR A 87 5.76 3.62 -29.33
C THR A 87 5.94 5.08 -29.74
N PHE A 88 6.61 5.84 -28.89
CA PHE A 88 6.80 7.28 -29.11
C PHE A 88 8.14 7.75 -28.55
N THR A 89 8.45 9.03 -28.74
CA THR A 89 9.71 9.63 -28.29
C THR A 89 9.43 10.77 -27.31
N VAL A 90 10.18 10.82 -26.22
CA VAL A 90 10.24 11.95 -25.29
C VAL A 90 11.66 12.49 -25.20
N ARG A 91 11.83 13.74 -24.74
CA ARG A 91 13.17 14.29 -24.51
C ARG A 91 13.57 14.13 -23.05
N LEU A 92 14.82 13.75 -22.80
CA LEU A 92 15.43 13.68 -21.47
C LEU A 92 16.91 14.02 -21.63
N ARG A 93 17.47 14.91 -20.82
CA ARG A 93 18.85 15.42 -20.97
C ARG A 93 19.17 15.91 -22.40
N ASN A 94 18.22 16.59 -23.03
CA ASN A 94 18.32 17.00 -24.42
C ASN A 94 18.50 15.88 -25.45
N GLU A 95 18.37 14.62 -25.06
CA GLU A 95 18.37 13.45 -25.94
C GLU A 95 16.96 12.95 -26.23
N ASN A 96 16.76 12.31 -27.36
CA ASN A 96 15.52 11.63 -27.70
C ASN A 96 15.52 10.23 -27.04
N VAL A 97 14.50 9.97 -26.24
CA VAL A 97 14.28 8.68 -25.58
C VAL A 97 13.10 7.99 -26.24
N GLU A 98 13.34 6.84 -26.83
CA GLU A 98 12.28 5.99 -27.37
C GLU A 98 11.59 5.26 -26.23
N VAL A 99 10.24 5.27 -26.23
CA VAL A 99 9.39 4.72 -25.17
C VAL A 99 8.40 3.75 -25.77
N ASN A 100 8.32 2.54 -25.21
CA ASN A 100 7.20 1.63 -25.39
C ASN A 100 6.18 1.85 -24.28
N ALA A 101 4.91 1.98 -24.65
CA ALA A 101 3.78 1.94 -23.73
C ALA A 101 3.12 0.55 -23.83
N TRP A 102 3.26 -0.22 -22.76
CA TRP A 102 2.63 -1.52 -22.61
C TRP A 102 1.31 -1.38 -21.87
N GLU A 103 0.32 -2.16 -22.22
CA GLU A 103 -1.02 -2.05 -21.65
C GLU A 103 -1.56 -3.41 -21.23
N TYR A 104 -2.18 -3.43 -20.04
CA TYR A 104 -3.14 -4.44 -19.64
C TYR A 104 -4.52 -3.80 -19.49
N GLN A 105 -5.52 -4.31 -20.17
CA GLN A 105 -6.89 -3.79 -20.16
C GLN A 105 -7.85 -4.77 -19.48
N LEU A 106 -8.67 -4.24 -18.56
CA LEU A 106 -9.77 -4.95 -17.94
C LEU A 106 -11.08 -4.15 -18.10
N GLY A 107 -11.95 -4.58 -18.99
CA GLY A 107 -13.14 -3.81 -19.34
C GLY A 107 -12.77 -2.41 -19.87
N THR A 108 -13.20 -1.38 -19.15
CA THR A 108 -12.91 0.03 -19.46
C THR A 108 -11.71 0.62 -18.70
N ALA A 109 -11.07 -0.19 -17.88
CA ALA A 109 -9.88 0.24 -17.13
C ALA A 109 -8.60 -0.24 -17.83
N HIS A 110 -7.60 0.65 -17.86
CA HIS A 110 -6.32 0.50 -18.55
C HIS A 110 -5.16 0.67 -17.57
N ALA A 111 -4.30 -0.35 -17.44
CA ALA A 111 -3.03 -0.25 -16.74
C ALA A 111 -1.90 -0.09 -17.76
N VAL A 112 -1.24 1.06 -17.74
CA VAL A 112 -0.23 1.46 -18.72
C VAL A 112 1.14 1.46 -18.07
N PHE A 113 2.08 0.71 -18.66
CA PHE A 113 3.45 0.55 -18.19
C PHE A 113 4.42 1.14 -19.21
N LEU A 114 5.15 2.17 -18.82
CA LEU A 114 6.07 2.91 -19.68
C LEU A 114 7.50 2.35 -19.54
N GLU A 115 8.11 2.01 -20.67
CA GLU A 115 9.44 1.41 -20.76
C GLU A 115 10.34 2.23 -21.69
N PRO A 116 11.50 2.77 -21.24
CA PRO A 116 12.47 3.37 -22.15
C PRO A 116 13.19 2.26 -22.94
N ARG A 117 13.42 2.50 -24.23
CA ARG A 117 14.09 1.56 -25.13
C ARG A 117 15.51 2.00 -25.50
N SER A 118 15.70 3.29 -25.68
CA SER A 118 16.96 3.92 -26.04
C SER A 118 16.99 5.38 -25.62
N PRO A 119 18.14 5.99 -25.38
CA PRO A 119 19.49 5.39 -25.33
C PRO A 119 19.71 4.47 -24.11
N GLU A 120 20.76 3.65 -24.13
CA GLU A 120 21.02 2.60 -23.12
C GLU A 120 21.02 3.11 -21.68
N TRP A 121 21.54 4.31 -21.42
CA TRP A 121 21.57 4.88 -20.07
C TRP A 121 20.17 5.07 -19.44
N THR A 122 19.11 5.15 -20.24
CA THR A 122 17.73 5.33 -19.75
C THR A 122 17.13 4.05 -19.19
N LEU A 123 17.64 2.88 -19.58
CA LEU A 123 17.10 1.58 -19.16
C LEU A 123 17.14 1.40 -17.63
N ARG A 124 18.12 2.00 -16.96
CA ARG A 124 18.22 1.96 -15.49
C ARG A 124 17.11 2.72 -14.77
N LEU A 125 16.46 3.70 -15.42
CA LEU A 125 15.36 4.47 -14.83
C LEU A 125 14.14 3.58 -14.49
N THR A 126 14.00 2.46 -15.21
CA THR A 126 12.94 1.49 -14.99
C THR A 126 13.46 0.12 -14.55
N ASP A 127 14.65 0.07 -13.94
CA ASP A 127 15.19 -1.19 -13.41
C ASP A 127 14.36 -1.69 -12.24
N ARG A 128 14.19 -0.87 -11.18
CA ARG A 128 13.49 -1.25 -9.95
C ARG A 128 12.64 -0.12 -9.37
N VAL A 129 11.59 -0.53 -8.64
CA VAL A 129 10.70 0.38 -7.90
C VAL A 129 11.47 1.00 -6.73
N TYR A 130 11.51 2.33 -6.63
CA TYR A 130 12.10 3.11 -5.52
C TYR A 130 13.59 2.84 -5.23
N ILE A 131 14.31 2.18 -6.12
CA ILE A 131 15.74 1.91 -5.97
C ILE A 131 16.46 2.62 -7.10
N GLU A 132 17.20 3.66 -6.76
CA GLU A 132 17.96 4.51 -7.67
C GLU A 132 19.42 4.56 -7.23
N GLY A 133 20.33 4.83 -8.15
CA GLY A 133 21.75 4.95 -7.88
C GLY A 133 22.12 6.23 -7.12
N ASP A 134 21.49 7.35 -7.51
CA ASP A 134 21.72 8.66 -6.91
C ASP A 134 20.51 9.59 -7.05
N VAL A 135 20.65 10.82 -6.55
CA VAL A 135 19.59 11.85 -6.55
C VAL A 135 19.21 12.28 -7.99
N GLU A 136 20.18 12.35 -8.90
CA GLU A 136 19.95 12.74 -10.29
C GLU A 136 19.19 11.64 -11.04
N GLU A 137 19.57 10.39 -10.86
CA GLU A 137 18.84 9.26 -11.44
C GLU A 137 17.40 9.22 -10.94
N LYS A 138 17.19 9.45 -9.64
CA LYS A 138 15.85 9.54 -9.03
C LYS A 138 15.04 10.69 -9.65
N PHE A 139 15.64 11.86 -9.83
CA PHE A 139 15.00 13.00 -10.47
C PHE A 139 14.59 12.67 -11.92
N LEU A 140 15.53 12.14 -12.71
CA LEU A 140 15.30 11.78 -14.12
C LEU A 140 14.24 10.68 -14.28
N LYS A 141 14.17 9.71 -13.38
CA LYS A 141 13.10 8.69 -13.34
C LYS A 141 11.72 9.35 -13.31
N TYR A 142 11.49 10.33 -12.46
CA TYR A 142 10.18 10.96 -12.33
C TYR A 142 9.91 12.01 -13.42
N VAL A 143 10.92 12.64 -13.97
CA VAL A 143 10.79 13.43 -15.19
C VAL A 143 10.42 12.52 -16.38
N PHE A 144 11.05 11.36 -16.49
CA PHE A 144 10.72 10.36 -17.50
C PHE A 144 9.28 9.88 -17.38
N LEU A 145 8.83 9.51 -16.17
CA LEU A 145 7.43 9.15 -15.90
C LEU A 145 6.48 10.26 -16.35
N ALA A 146 6.76 11.51 -15.94
CA ALA A 146 5.90 12.64 -16.26
C ALA A 146 5.82 12.92 -17.77
N ARG A 147 6.96 12.97 -18.48
CA ARG A 147 6.99 13.22 -19.92
C ARG A 147 6.32 12.13 -20.71
N SER A 148 6.61 10.88 -20.35
CA SER A 148 6.05 9.72 -21.05
C SER A 148 4.55 9.58 -20.80
N ALA A 149 4.08 9.85 -19.57
CA ALA A 149 2.65 9.87 -19.26
C ALA A 149 1.92 10.98 -20.03
N VAL A 150 2.48 12.18 -20.08
CA VAL A 150 1.90 13.31 -20.83
C VAL A 150 1.82 12.99 -22.32
N GLU A 151 2.88 12.41 -22.92
CA GLU A 151 2.87 12.05 -24.34
C GLU A 151 1.86 10.93 -24.61
N TYR A 152 1.76 9.91 -23.74
CA TYR A 152 0.75 8.87 -23.86
C TYR A 152 -0.67 9.46 -23.78
N ILE A 153 -0.93 10.38 -22.86
CA ILE A 153 -2.24 11.05 -22.75
C ILE A 153 -2.59 11.78 -24.05
N ARG A 154 -1.65 12.54 -24.61
CA ARG A 154 -1.87 13.29 -25.86
C ARG A 154 -2.20 12.42 -27.03
N ARG A 155 -1.51 11.28 -27.16
CA ARG A 155 -1.56 10.41 -28.33
C ARG A 155 -2.70 9.40 -28.27
N ASN A 156 -2.96 8.84 -27.08
CA ASN A 156 -3.83 7.67 -26.92
C ASN A 156 -5.16 7.97 -26.23
N ILE A 157 -5.25 9.04 -25.43
CA ILE A 157 -6.46 9.41 -24.71
C ILE A 157 -7.09 10.67 -25.33
N GLY A 158 -6.27 11.65 -25.70
CA GLY A 158 -6.70 13.00 -26.04
C GLY A 158 -6.92 13.88 -24.81
N LEU A 159 -6.29 15.05 -24.78
CA LEU A 159 -6.38 15.97 -23.63
C LEU A 159 -7.81 16.46 -23.39
N GLU A 160 -8.59 16.60 -24.43
CA GLU A 160 -10.00 16.99 -24.41
C GLU A 160 -10.89 15.98 -23.69
N ASN A 161 -10.54 14.71 -23.73
CA ASN A 161 -11.29 13.62 -23.10
C ASN A 161 -10.98 13.45 -21.61
N VAL A 162 -9.89 14.06 -21.10
CA VAL A 162 -9.44 13.88 -19.72
C VAL A 162 -10.26 14.76 -18.78
N ARG A 163 -10.94 14.15 -17.82
CA ARG A 163 -11.68 14.83 -16.75
C ARG A 163 -10.82 15.10 -15.52
N TYR A 164 -10.06 14.10 -15.07
CA TYR A 164 -9.20 14.16 -13.88
C TYR A 164 -7.79 13.64 -14.19
N ILE A 165 -6.78 14.32 -13.63
CA ILE A 165 -5.41 13.82 -13.56
C ILE A 165 -5.03 13.75 -12.09
N ASP A 166 -4.97 12.52 -11.57
CA ASP A 166 -4.61 12.21 -10.19
C ASP A 166 -3.12 11.92 -10.08
N LEU A 167 -2.44 12.75 -9.32
CA LEU A 167 -1.01 12.63 -9.04
C LEU A 167 -0.84 11.85 -7.74
N GLN A 168 -0.43 10.58 -7.85
CA GLN A 168 -0.26 9.73 -6.68
C GLN A 168 1.10 9.99 -6.06
N GLU A 169 1.12 10.52 -4.85
CA GLU A 169 2.29 11.05 -4.15
C GLU A 169 3.02 12.19 -4.89
N ALA A 170 3.96 12.80 -4.21
CA ALA A 170 4.77 13.87 -4.78
C ALA A 170 5.60 13.42 -6.00
N TYR A 171 5.85 12.13 -6.16
CA TYR A 171 6.60 11.60 -7.30
C TYR A 171 5.95 11.90 -8.66
N ALA A 172 4.62 11.99 -8.72
CA ALA A 172 3.91 12.39 -9.94
C ALA A 172 3.82 13.92 -10.14
N ALA A 173 4.31 14.72 -9.19
CA ALA A 173 4.19 16.18 -9.22
C ALA A 173 5.06 16.87 -10.30
N MET A 174 5.91 16.11 -11.00
CA MET A 174 6.58 16.60 -12.22
C MET A 174 5.60 16.84 -13.38
N VAL A 175 4.47 16.15 -13.41
CA VAL A 175 3.50 16.23 -14.53
C VAL A 175 3.00 17.66 -14.77
N PRO A 176 2.53 18.42 -13.78
CA PRO A 176 2.06 19.79 -14.00
C PRO A 176 3.15 20.79 -14.41
N ILE A 177 4.42 20.46 -14.21
CA ILE A 177 5.54 21.27 -14.76
C ILE A 177 5.64 21.07 -16.27
N ILE A 178 5.40 19.84 -16.75
CA ILE A 178 5.49 19.46 -18.17
C ILE A 178 4.23 19.83 -18.95
N LEU A 179 3.06 19.60 -18.36
CA LEU A 179 1.75 19.84 -18.96
C LEU A 179 0.94 20.79 -18.10
N LYS A 180 0.73 22.01 -18.60
CA LYS A 180 0.03 23.08 -17.85
C LYS A 180 -1.44 23.11 -18.23
N ILE A 181 -2.26 22.31 -17.54
CA ILE A 181 -3.72 22.28 -17.70
C ILE A 181 -4.37 22.68 -16.37
N PRO A 182 -4.75 23.94 -16.18
CA PRO A 182 -5.40 24.39 -14.96
C PRO A 182 -6.70 23.64 -14.66
N GLY A 183 -6.95 23.35 -13.37
CA GLY A 183 -8.21 22.79 -12.89
C GLY A 183 -8.42 21.30 -13.15
N ARG A 184 -7.39 20.55 -13.59
CA ARG A 184 -7.51 19.10 -13.83
C ARG A 184 -6.66 18.25 -12.89
N TYR A 185 -5.66 18.83 -12.23
CA TYR A 185 -4.78 18.11 -11.31
C TYR A 185 -5.35 18.01 -9.92
N ARG A 186 -5.29 16.80 -9.35
CA ARG A 186 -5.44 16.56 -7.92
C ARG A 186 -4.19 15.88 -7.40
N LEU A 187 -3.71 16.29 -6.24
CA LEU A 187 -2.58 15.65 -5.56
C LEU A 187 -3.13 14.75 -4.46
N ILE A 188 -2.84 13.45 -4.54
CA ILE A 188 -3.20 12.48 -3.52
C ILE A 188 -1.94 12.13 -2.72
N ILE A 189 -1.92 12.47 -1.42
CA ILE A 189 -0.78 12.23 -0.54
C ILE A 189 -1.07 10.98 0.29
N HIS A 190 -0.12 10.03 0.27
CA HIS A 190 -0.24 8.75 0.97
C HIS A 190 0.74 8.60 2.13
N THR A 191 1.65 9.54 2.33
CA THR A 191 2.75 9.41 3.28
C THR A 191 2.93 10.69 4.08
N PRO A 192 2.80 10.69 5.42
CA PRO A 192 3.09 11.88 6.22
C PRO A 192 4.59 12.10 6.45
N GLY A 193 5.39 11.04 6.37
CA GLY A 193 6.83 11.08 6.64
C GLY A 193 7.67 11.69 5.52
N PRO A 194 8.91 12.12 5.82
CA PRO A 194 9.78 12.87 4.88
C PRO A 194 10.07 12.14 3.57
N TRP A 195 10.09 10.81 3.58
CA TRP A 195 10.35 10.01 2.36
C TRP A 195 9.23 10.09 1.31
N GLY A 196 8.01 10.52 1.69
CA GLY A 196 6.92 10.82 0.76
C GLY A 196 7.01 12.21 0.13
N HIS A 197 7.97 13.02 0.57
CA HIS A 197 8.14 14.43 0.16
C HIS A 197 9.55 14.69 -0.40
N PRO A 198 9.92 14.02 -1.52
CA PRO A 198 11.26 14.15 -2.07
C PRO A 198 11.56 15.59 -2.49
N SER A 199 12.82 15.98 -2.29
CA SER A 199 13.35 17.26 -2.74
C SER A 199 14.56 17.07 -3.64
N PHE A 200 14.74 18.00 -4.58
CA PHE A 200 15.82 17.94 -5.56
C PHE A 200 16.48 19.30 -5.72
N PRO A 201 17.80 19.34 -6.03
CA PRO A 201 18.49 20.58 -6.33
C PRO A 201 17.81 21.36 -7.46
N ASN A 202 17.64 22.67 -7.29
CA ASN A 202 16.97 23.55 -8.27
C ASN A 202 17.67 23.51 -9.64
N LYS A 203 19.00 23.34 -9.68
CA LYS A 203 19.76 23.19 -10.93
C LYS A 203 19.23 22.09 -11.85
N LEU A 204 18.75 20.95 -11.29
CA LEU A 204 18.22 19.84 -12.09
C LEU A 204 16.92 20.24 -12.80
N PHE A 205 16.09 21.06 -12.16
CA PHE A 205 14.87 21.61 -12.81
C PHE A 205 15.23 22.58 -13.93
N VAL A 206 16.21 23.47 -13.71
CA VAL A 206 16.66 24.40 -14.74
C VAL A 206 17.20 23.66 -15.95
N GLU A 207 18.08 22.68 -15.73
CA GLU A 207 18.71 21.90 -16.80
C GLU A 207 17.67 21.09 -17.60
N GLU A 208 16.70 20.50 -16.93
CA GLU A 208 15.78 19.56 -17.57
C GLU A 208 14.48 20.22 -18.07
N THR A 209 13.99 21.25 -17.38
CA THR A 209 12.69 21.86 -17.68
C THR A 209 12.78 23.32 -18.10
N GLY A 210 13.91 23.98 -17.87
CA GLY A 210 14.09 25.42 -18.08
C GLY A 210 13.47 26.30 -16.97
N TYR A 211 12.88 25.68 -15.94
CA TYR A 211 12.26 26.43 -14.83
C TYR A 211 13.17 26.49 -13.61
N SER A 212 13.29 27.68 -13.02
CA SER A 212 13.94 27.91 -11.75
C SER A 212 12.89 28.20 -10.66
N PHE A 213 13.08 27.60 -9.51
CA PHE A 213 12.25 27.80 -8.32
C PHE A 213 13.01 28.67 -7.31
N ILE A 214 12.29 29.30 -6.38
CA ILE A 214 12.90 30.15 -5.34
C ILE A 214 13.62 29.28 -4.30
N GLU A 215 13.05 28.11 -3.99
CA GLU A 215 13.59 27.18 -2.99
C GLU A 215 14.67 26.28 -3.59
N ASP A 216 15.71 25.97 -2.80
CA ASP A 216 16.73 24.98 -3.11
C ASP A 216 17.16 24.26 -1.82
N PRO A 217 16.90 22.95 -1.68
CA PRO A 217 16.26 22.05 -2.67
C PRO A 217 14.75 22.30 -2.82
N VAL A 218 14.25 22.00 -4.01
CA VAL A 218 12.83 22.13 -4.37
C VAL A 218 12.05 20.91 -3.90
N VAL A 219 11.03 21.10 -3.09
CA VAL A 219 10.17 20.03 -2.57
C VAL A 219 9.03 19.72 -3.55
N LEU A 220 8.97 18.50 -4.08
CA LEU A 220 7.96 18.14 -5.09
C LEU A 220 6.52 18.25 -4.58
N THR A 221 6.26 17.94 -3.32
CA THR A 221 4.92 18.07 -2.72
C THR A 221 4.41 19.52 -2.80
N SER A 222 5.30 20.50 -2.57
CA SER A 222 4.93 21.91 -2.67
C SER A 222 4.52 22.29 -4.09
N ILE A 223 5.24 21.78 -5.10
CA ILE A 223 4.88 21.99 -6.51
C ILE A 223 3.53 21.35 -6.83
N GLY A 224 3.38 20.06 -6.49
CA GLY A 224 2.15 19.33 -6.76
C GLY A 224 0.94 19.98 -6.08
N ALA A 225 1.10 20.36 -4.81
CA ALA A 225 0.06 21.04 -4.06
C ALA A 225 -0.25 22.45 -4.62
N ALA A 226 0.74 23.20 -5.08
CA ALA A 226 0.52 24.52 -5.70
C ALA A 226 -0.29 24.41 -7.00
N MET A 227 0.01 23.43 -7.83
CA MET A 227 -0.58 23.23 -9.17
C MET A 227 -1.92 22.49 -9.15
N ALA A 228 -2.17 21.67 -8.14
CA ALA A 228 -3.43 20.97 -7.99
C ALA A 228 -4.56 21.93 -7.55
N TRP A 229 -5.76 21.70 -8.06
CA TRP A 229 -6.95 22.40 -7.57
C TRP A 229 -7.50 21.78 -6.27
N GLU A 230 -7.17 20.50 -6.02
CA GLU A 230 -7.56 19.76 -4.82
C GLU A 230 -6.38 18.89 -4.32
N VAL A 231 -6.22 18.82 -3.00
CA VAL A 231 -5.30 17.91 -2.32
C VAL A 231 -6.12 16.89 -1.54
N ILE A 232 -5.87 15.60 -1.75
CA ILE A 232 -6.61 14.51 -1.10
C ILE A 232 -5.68 13.75 -0.15
N LEU A 233 -6.08 13.66 1.12
CA LEU A 233 -5.45 12.88 2.17
C LEU A 233 -6.24 11.57 2.36
N VAL A 234 -5.62 10.53 2.91
CA VAL A 234 -6.16 9.17 2.84
C VAL A 234 -6.75 8.65 4.15
N SER A 235 -6.92 9.51 5.14
CA SER A 235 -7.70 9.29 6.37
C SER A 235 -7.92 10.62 7.10
N SER A 236 -8.87 10.66 8.03
CA SER A 236 -9.13 11.85 8.85
C SER A 236 -7.90 12.23 9.70
N LYS A 237 -7.25 11.22 10.30
CA LYS A 237 -6.03 11.45 11.09
C LYS A 237 -4.88 11.97 10.22
N HIS A 238 -4.73 11.43 9.02
CA HIS A 238 -3.73 11.91 8.07
C HIS A 238 -3.98 13.37 7.69
N TYR A 239 -5.23 13.76 7.49
CA TYR A 239 -5.60 15.17 7.27
C TYR A 239 -5.15 16.06 8.42
N ASP A 240 -5.41 15.68 9.68
CA ASP A 240 -5.02 16.48 10.85
C ASP A 240 -3.50 16.62 11.00
N ILE A 241 -2.75 15.63 10.60
CA ILE A 241 -1.28 15.66 10.61
C ILE A 241 -0.76 16.56 9.48
N MET A 242 -1.26 16.34 8.26
CA MET A 242 -0.77 17.05 7.08
C MET A 242 -1.10 18.54 7.10
N ARG A 243 -2.17 18.98 7.78
CA ARG A 243 -2.44 20.41 8.00
C ARG A 243 -1.32 21.14 8.74
N LYS A 244 -0.48 20.42 9.47
CA LYS A 244 0.72 20.95 10.13
C LYS A 244 1.97 20.86 9.24
N VAL A 245 2.03 19.86 8.37
CA VAL A 245 3.16 19.61 7.46
C VAL A 245 3.10 20.49 6.23
N ILE A 246 1.91 20.70 5.66
CA ILE A 246 1.67 21.52 4.46
C ILE A 246 0.59 22.60 4.71
N PRO A 247 0.75 23.49 5.70
CA PRO A 247 -0.31 24.41 6.13
C PRO A 247 -0.81 25.34 5.03
N HIS A 248 0.03 25.71 4.08
CA HIS A 248 -0.30 26.65 3.00
C HIS A 248 -1.30 26.12 1.98
N PHE A 249 -1.57 24.81 1.94
CA PHE A 249 -2.45 24.18 0.96
C PHE A 249 -3.67 23.50 1.59
N ILE A 250 -3.87 23.69 2.90
CA ILE A 250 -4.93 22.99 3.61
C ILE A 250 -6.33 23.44 3.19
N ASP A 251 -6.49 24.68 2.74
CA ASP A 251 -7.78 25.23 2.33
C ASP A 251 -8.39 24.51 1.12
N LYS A 252 -7.58 23.83 0.32
CA LYS A 252 -8.01 22.99 -0.79
C LYS A 252 -7.84 21.49 -0.54
N ALA A 253 -7.56 21.13 0.71
CA ALA A 253 -7.40 19.74 1.10
C ALA A 253 -8.69 19.18 1.71
N ARG A 254 -8.98 17.95 1.37
CA ARG A 254 -9.96 17.10 2.07
C ARG A 254 -9.39 15.71 2.27
N PHE A 255 -10.07 14.84 2.98
CA PHE A 255 -9.69 13.44 3.04
C PHE A 255 -10.75 12.53 2.42
N ILE A 256 -10.28 11.44 1.85
CA ILE A 256 -11.07 10.28 1.46
C ILE A 256 -10.35 9.08 2.04
N THR A 257 -10.98 8.39 2.99
CA THR A 257 -10.38 7.20 3.61
C THR A 257 -10.18 6.11 2.58
N ASN A 258 -8.99 5.51 2.56
CA ASN A 258 -8.66 4.42 1.65
C ASN A 258 -9.62 3.24 1.81
N GLY A 259 -9.79 2.51 0.73
CA GLY A 259 -10.55 1.27 0.72
C GLY A 259 -9.75 0.11 0.12
N VAL A 260 -10.44 -1.00 -0.06
CA VAL A 260 -9.91 -2.23 -0.64
C VAL A 260 -10.91 -2.80 -1.65
N ASP A 261 -10.43 -3.49 -2.66
CA ASP A 261 -11.30 -4.19 -3.59
C ASP A 261 -11.87 -5.45 -2.93
N ILE A 262 -13.19 -5.48 -2.75
CA ILE A 262 -13.86 -6.59 -2.08
C ILE A 262 -13.76 -7.88 -2.92
N ASP A 263 -13.87 -7.78 -4.24
CA ASP A 263 -13.79 -8.92 -5.14
C ASP A 263 -12.39 -9.55 -5.13
N ARG A 264 -11.36 -8.73 -4.95
CA ARG A 264 -9.96 -9.16 -4.88
C ARG A 264 -9.58 -9.79 -3.54
N TRP A 265 -10.08 -9.25 -2.45
CA TRP A 265 -9.55 -9.55 -1.11
C TRP A 265 -10.46 -10.37 -0.22
N MET A 266 -11.77 -10.29 -0.40
CA MET A 266 -12.72 -11.05 0.42
C MET A 266 -12.86 -12.48 -0.09
N ASP A 267 -13.01 -13.42 0.81
CA ASP A 267 -13.32 -14.80 0.43
C ASP A 267 -14.68 -14.89 -0.29
N PRO A 268 -14.78 -15.59 -1.42
CA PRO A 268 -16.01 -15.62 -2.19
C PRO A 268 -17.22 -16.22 -1.46
N GLU A 269 -17.00 -17.22 -0.57
CA GLU A 269 -18.07 -17.83 0.22
C GLU A 269 -18.57 -16.86 1.30
N ILE A 270 -17.66 -16.23 2.04
CA ILE A 270 -18.00 -15.20 3.04
C ILE A 270 -18.75 -14.06 2.36
N ARG A 271 -18.28 -13.61 1.20
CA ARG A 271 -18.93 -12.55 0.43
C ARG A 271 -20.34 -12.95 0.01
N MET A 272 -20.52 -14.12 -0.57
CA MET A 272 -21.83 -14.63 -1.00
C MET A 272 -22.82 -14.69 0.18
N LEU A 273 -22.39 -15.17 1.35
CA LEU A 273 -23.23 -15.23 2.55
C LEU A 273 -23.58 -13.83 3.06
N TYR A 274 -22.62 -12.90 3.03
CA TYR A 274 -22.83 -11.51 3.40
C TYR A 274 -23.85 -10.81 2.50
N GLU A 275 -23.67 -10.91 1.17
CA GLU A 275 -24.55 -10.29 0.17
C GLU A 275 -25.99 -10.83 0.23
N LYS A 276 -26.16 -12.11 0.59
CA LYS A 276 -27.47 -12.72 0.82
C LYS A 276 -28.10 -12.39 2.19
N GLY A 277 -27.38 -11.67 3.06
CA GLY A 277 -27.84 -11.41 4.44
C GLY A 277 -27.96 -12.68 5.29
N SER A 278 -27.26 -13.77 4.93
CA SER A 278 -27.32 -15.08 5.58
C SER A 278 -26.03 -15.45 6.32
N LEU A 279 -25.06 -14.54 6.42
CA LEU A 279 -23.83 -14.78 7.14
C LEU A 279 -24.09 -14.81 8.67
N THR A 280 -23.81 -15.94 9.28
CA THR A 280 -23.93 -16.18 10.72
C THR A 280 -22.57 -16.46 11.35
N ILE A 281 -22.48 -16.49 12.69
CA ILE A 281 -21.26 -16.88 13.42
C ILE A 281 -20.81 -18.28 12.97
N GLU A 282 -21.74 -19.23 12.87
CA GLU A 282 -21.42 -20.60 12.44
C GLU A 282 -20.96 -20.65 10.99
N GLY A 283 -21.62 -19.92 10.08
CA GLY A 283 -21.18 -19.81 8.67
C GLY A 283 -19.76 -19.22 8.56
N LEU A 284 -19.46 -18.18 9.35
CA LEU A 284 -18.12 -17.61 9.40
C LEU A 284 -17.10 -18.63 9.95
N ARG A 285 -17.44 -19.35 11.02
CA ARG A 285 -16.57 -20.36 11.64
C ARG A 285 -16.19 -21.45 10.63
N LEU A 286 -17.16 -21.96 9.87
CA LEU A 286 -16.93 -22.96 8.83
C LEU A 286 -16.03 -22.44 7.70
N ALA A 287 -16.31 -21.24 7.20
CA ALA A 287 -15.46 -20.61 6.19
C ALA A 287 -14.03 -20.39 6.68
N LYS A 288 -13.86 -19.91 7.93
CA LYS A 288 -12.55 -19.72 8.56
C LYS A 288 -11.79 -21.05 8.73
N ALA A 289 -12.45 -22.14 9.06
CA ALA A 289 -11.81 -23.47 9.17
C ALA A 289 -11.21 -23.91 7.84
N ARG A 290 -11.92 -23.72 6.71
CA ARG A 290 -11.42 -23.99 5.37
C ARG A 290 -10.23 -23.09 5.01
N LEU A 291 -10.35 -21.78 5.19
CA LEU A 291 -9.31 -20.79 4.91
C LEU A 291 -8.05 -21.02 5.76
N ARG A 292 -8.23 -21.43 7.01
CA ARG A 292 -7.16 -21.84 7.89
C ARG A 292 -6.41 -23.07 7.33
N SER A 293 -7.12 -24.08 6.82
CA SER A 293 -6.50 -25.26 6.21
C SER A 293 -5.60 -24.88 5.02
N GLU A 294 -6.05 -23.94 4.18
CA GLU A 294 -5.26 -23.39 3.06
C GLU A 294 -4.00 -22.66 3.58
N LEU A 295 -4.16 -21.80 4.58
CA LEU A 295 -3.04 -21.13 5.25
C LEU A 295 -2.02 -22.12 5.80
N LEU A 296 -2.48 -23.17 6.49
CA LEU A 296 -1.60 -24.17 7.07
C LEU A 296 -0.81 -24.94 6.00
N GLY A 297 -1.41 -25.18 4.84
CA GLY A 297 -0.73 -25.69 3.65
C GLY A 297 0.43 -24.80 3.22
N LEU A 298 0.19 -23.49 3.15
CA LEU A 298 1.22 -22.49 2.84
C LEU A 298 2.32 -22.47 3.92
N LEU A 299 1.97 -22.41 5.20
CA LEU A 299 2.95 -22.35 6.30
C LEU A 299 3.87 -23.56 6.34
N LYS A 300 3.34 -24.76 6.05
CA LYS A 300 4.12 -26.00 5.99
C LYS A 300 5.19 -26.00 4.90
N SER A 301 5.04 -25.22 3.84
CA SER A 301 6.09 -25.07 2.81
C SER A 301 7.31 -24.29 3.31
N TYR A 302 7.17 -23.52 4.38
CA TYR A 302 8.27 -22.75 5.00
C TYR A 302 8.87 -23.43 6.21
N LYS A 303 8.04 -24.17 6.96
CA LYS A 303 8.47 -24.81 8.21
C LYS A 303 7.56 -25.98 8.59
N SER A 304 8.17 -27.06 9.08
CA SER A 304 7.40 -28.14 9.70
C SER A 304 6.74 -27.63 10.98
N LEU A 305 5.41 -27.61 10.97
CA LEU A 305 4.58 -27.16 12.10
C LEU A 305 3.75 -28.32 12.63
N THR A 306 3.77 -28.49 13.94
CA THR A 306 2.79 -29.34 14.64
C THR A 306 1.66 -28.43 15.09
N LEU A 307 0.46 -28.65 14.57
CA LEU A 307 -0.68 -27.79 14.78
C LEU A 307 -1.81 -28.55 15.44
N ASN A 308 -2.33 -27.97 16.50
CA ASN A 308 -3.63 -28.30 17.04
C ASN A 308 -4.70 -27.44 16.34
N GLU A 309 -5.87 -27.98 16.05
CA GLU A 309 -6.97 -27.25 15.40
C GLU A 309 -7.38 -26.00 16.18
N ASP A 310 -7.16 -26.01 17.48
CA ASP A 310 -7.50 -24.91 18.41
C ASP A 310 -6.39 -23.87 18.60
N THR A 311 -5.23 -24.03 17.97
CA THR A 311 -4.11 -23.08 18.12
C THR A 311 -4.44 -21.72 17.49
N LEU A 312 -4.29 -20.63 18.22
CA LEU A 312 -4.41 -19.27 17.66
C LEU A 312 -3.31 -19.01 16.62
N VAL A 313 -3.70 -18.58 15.43
CA VAL A 313 -2.76 -18.13 14.37
C VAL A 313 -2.87 -16.63 14.20
N THR A 314 -1.79 -15.92 14.46
CA THR A 314 -1.73 -14.47 14.30
C THR A 314 -0.67 -14.05 13.29
N ALA A 315 -0.84 -12.91 12.64
CA ALA A 315 0.12 -12.42 11.67
C ALA A 315 0.49 -10.95 11.86
N TRP A 316 1.77 -10.67 11.62
CA TRP A 316 2.33 -9.37 11.35
C TRP A 316 2.98 -9.41 9.96
N VAL A 317 2.25 -9.03 8.91
CA VAL A 317 2.68 -9.14 7.51
C VAL A 317 2.53 -7.81 6.78
N ARG A 318 3.65 -7.17 6.46
CA ARG A 318 3.72 -5.86 5.84
C ARG A 318 5.19 -5.47 5.53
N ARG A 319 5.41 -4.38 4.76
CA ARG A 319 6.76 -3.86 4.56
C ARG A 319 7.46 -3.63 5.92
N ILE A 320 8.68 -4.15 6.07
CA ILE A 320 9.45 -4.05 7.29
C ILE A 320 10.18 -2.70 7.31
N THR A 321 9.76 -1.82 8.21
CA THR A 321 10.35 -0.52 8.48
C THR A 321 10.03 -0.12 9.92
N LEU A 322 10.88 0.67 10.56
CA LEU A 322 10.87 0.88 12.00
C LEU A 322 9.55 1.47 12.52
N TYR A 323 8.95 2.46 11.80
CA TYR A 323 7.71 3.08 12.26
C TYR A 323 6.51 2.11 12.32
N LYS A 324 6.58 0.96 11.61
CA LYS A 324 5.57 -0.09 11.68
C LYS A 324 5.73 -1.00 12.89
N ARG A 325 6.75 -0.74 13.71
CA ARG A 325 7.07 -1.40 14.98
C ARG A 325 7.16 -2.93 14.88
N PRO A 326 8.03 -3.48 13.99
CA PRO A 326 8.27 -4.92 13.96
C PRO A 326 8.80 -5.47 15.27
N HIS A 327 9.42 -4.62 16.12
CA HIS A 327 9.91 -5.00 17.44
C HIS A 327 8.78 -5.37 18.42
N PHE A 328 7.56 -4.91 18.24
CA PHE A 328 6.44 -5.28 19.10
C PHE A 328 6.16 -6.79 19.00
N VAL A 329 6.00 -7.30 17.79
CA VAL A 329 5.79 -8.74 17.59
C VAL A 329 7.03 -9.55 17.94
N ALA A 330 8.24 -9.03 17.67
CA ALA A 330 9.49 -9.71 18.04
C ALA A 330 9.64 -9.86 19.55
N ARG A 331 9.41 -8.79 20.33
CA ARG A 331 9.39 -8.83 21.80
C ARG A 331 8.33 -9.77 22.34
N LEU A 332 7.12 -9.71 21.80
CA LEU A 332 6.00 -10.59 22.23
C LEU A 332 6.37 -12.08 22.07
N ILE A 333 7.06 -12.44 20.98
CA ILE A 333 7.54 -13.81 20.76
C ILE A 333 8.67 -14.16 21.74
N GLU A 334 9.62 -13.24 21.96
CA GLU A 334 10.78 -13.47 22.84
C GLU A 334 10.42 -13.54 24.32
N ASP A 335 9.36 -12.86 24.75
CA ASP A 335 8.83 -12.96 26.10
C ASP A 335 8.36 -14.40 26.44
N GLY A 336 8.01 -15.20 25.42
CA GLY A 336 7.75 -16.64 25.55
C GLY A 336 6.42 -17.01 26.22
N GLU A 337 5.59 -16.04 26.58
CA GLU A 337 4.31 -16.27 27.28
C GLU A 337 3.25 -16.95 26.38
N PHE A 338 3.37 -16.80 25.05
CA PHE A 338 2.42 -17.31 24.05
C PHE A 338 3.07 -18.38 23.15
N SER A 339 3.73 -19.35 23.75
CA SER A 339 4.49 -20.39 23.03
C SER A 339 3.61 -21.36 22.23
N ASP A 340 2.33 -21.42 22.50
CA ASP A 340 1.30 -22.20 21.78
C ASP A 340 0.60 -21.42 20.66
N VAL A 341 0.86 -20.11 20.52
CA VAL A 341 0.36 -19.28 19.42
C VAL A 341 1.30 -19.42 18.20
N ILE A 342 0.74 -19.52 16.99
CA ILE A 342 1.53 -19.46 15.77
C ILE A 342 1.64 -18.00 15.33
N PHE A 343 2.88 -17.54 15.17
CA PHE A 343 3.18 -16.21 14.65
C PHE A 343 3.64 -16.29 13.20
N VAL A 344 2.86 -15.69 12.30
CA VAL A 344 3.20 -15.53 10.89
C VAL A 344 3.78 -14.13 10.70
N LEU A 345 5.05 -14.07 10.38
CA LEU A 345 5.79 -12.85 10.07
C LEU A 345 6.01 -12.78 8.57
N GLY A 346 5.76 -11.64 7.95
CA GLY A 346 5.94 -11.53 6.50
C GLY A 346 6.32 -10.13 6.07
N GLY A 347 7.10 -10.07 4.99
CA GLY A 347 7.52 -8.84 4.38
C GLY A 347 9.02 -8.69 4.23
N LYS A 348 9.38 -7.60 3.59
CA LYS A 348 10.76 -7.23 3.28
C LYS A 348 10.95 -5.73 3.46
N SER A 349 12.21 -5.32 3.59
CA SER A 349 12.61 -3.92 3.75
C SER A 349 13.14 -3.35 2.44
N HIS A 350 13.25 -2.02 2.36
CA HIS A 350 14.04 -1.36 1.34
C HIS A 350 15.54 -1.63 1.58
N PRO A 351 16.37 -1.87 0.54
CA PRO A 351 17.79 -2.20 0.72
C PRO A 351 18.62 -1.13 1.45
N MET A 352 18.14 0.12 1.43
CA MET A 352 18.79 1.24 2.13
C MET A 352 18.19 1.52 3.52
N ASP A 353 17.15 0.82 3.93
CA ASP A 353 16.55 0.94 5.27
C ASP A 353 17.29 0.02 6.25
N LYS A 354 18.35 0.56 6.86
CA LYS A 354 19.21 -0.20 7.80
C LYS A 354 18.42 -0.80 8.96
N ASP A 355 17.46 -0.06 9.52
CA ASP A 355 16.64 -0.55 10.63
C ASP A 355 15.72 -1.69 10.17
N GLY A 356 15.13 -1.55 8.99
CA GLY A 356 14.31 -2.61 8.41
C GLY A 356 15.10 -3.89 8.12
N LEU A 357 16.35 -3.77 7.65
CA LEU A 357 17.23 -4.93 7.42
C LEU A 357 17.58 -5.65 8.73
N VAL A 358 17.79 -4.91 9.83
CA VAL A 358 17.99 -5.50 11.17
C VAL A 358 16.79 -6.36 11.57
N TYR A 359 15.55 -5.89 11.31
CA TYR A 359 14.37 -6.68 11.63
C TYR A 359 14.10 -7.84 10.66
N MET A 360 14.54 -7.77 9.41
CA MET A 360 14.54 -8.95 8.53
C MET A 360 15.43 -10.06 9.10
N LYS A 361 16.67 -9.71 9.54
CA LYS A 361 17.56 -10.63 10.24
C LYS A 361 16.90 -11.19 11.50
N LYS A 362 16.36 -10.32 12.35
CA LYS A 362 15.68 -10.70 13.59
C LYS A 362 14.54 -11.68 13.34
N PHE A 363 13.70 -11.45 12.33
CA PHE A 363 12.60 -12.35 11.98
C PHE A 363 13.12 -13.71 11.48
N ARG A 364 14.24 -13.71 10.76
CA ARG A 364 14.90 -14.97 10.34
C ARG A 364 15.41 -15.75 11.54
N GLU A 365 16.05 -15.10 12.51
CA GLU A 365 16.50 -15.70 13.76
C GLU A 365 15.31 -16.27 14.57
N LEU A 366 14.22 -15.51 14.72
CA LEU A 366 13.01 -15.98 15.40
C LEU A 366 12.40 -17.20 14.71
N HIS A 367 12.33 -17.18 13.38
CA HIS A 367 11.88 -18.34 12.59
C HIS A 367 12.71 -19.60 12.89
N ARG A 368 14.03 -19.46 13.01
CA ARG A 368 14.92 -20.61 13.30
C ARG A 368 14.80 -21.08 14.75
N LYS A 369 14.72 -20.13 15.68
CA LYS A 369 14.75 -20.39 17.13
C LYS A 369 13.44 -20.97 17.67
N PHE A 370 12.28 -20.45 17.24
CA PHE A 370 10.98 -20.79 17.80
C PHE A 370 10.18 -21.67 16.84
N LYS A 371 9.68 -22.83 17.31
CA LYS A 371 8.93 -23.79 16.48
C LYS A 371 7.62 -23.24 15.92
N ASN A 372 7.00 -22.31 16.66
CA ASN A 372 5.72 -21.68 16.35
C ASN A 372 5.82 -20.36 15.58
N VAL A 373 6.99 -20.00 15.05
CA VAL A 373 7.22 -18.78 14.27
C VAL A 373 7.56 -19.11 12.83
N VAL A 374 6.83 -18.53 11.89
CA VAL A 374 7.09 -18.65 10.46
C VAL A 374 7.38 -17.26 9.88
N TYR A 375 8.52 -17.08 9.22
CA TYR A 375 8.87 -15.84 8.52
C TYR A 375 8.92 -16.07 7.00
N MET A 376 8.19 -15.21 6.27
CA MET A 376 8.12 -15.19 4.80
C MET A 376 8.72 -13.89 4.28
N HIS A 377 9.99 -13.91 3.88
CA HIS A 377 10.66 -12.76 3.28
C HIS A 377 10.19 -12.48 1.84
N ASP A 378 9.67 -13.48 1.17
CA ASP A 378 9.11 -13.44 -0.17
C ASP A 378 7.59 -13.13 -0.19
N TYR A 379 7.10 -12.47 0.88
CA TYR A 379 5.71 -12.02 0.99
C TYR A 379 5.32 -11.10 -0.17
N ASP A 380 4.20 -11.40 -0.82
CA ASP A 380 3.64 -10.72 -1.97
C ASP A 380 2.10 -10.67 -1.91
N VAL A 381 1.43 -10.17 -2.96
CA VAL A 381 -0.03 -10.07 -3.05
C VAL A 381 -0.70 -11.45 -2.96
N GLU A 382 -0.14 -12.48 -3.59
CA GLU A 382 -0.74 -13.82 -3.59
C GLU A 382 -0.70 -14.44 -2.19
N LYS A 383 0.43 -14.36 -1.51
CA LYS A 383 0.55 -14.82 -0.12
C LYS A 383 -0.31 -14.00 0.83
N ALA A 384 -0.43 -12.68 0.58
CA ALA A 384 -1.30 -11.81 1.35
C ALA A 384 -2.76 -12.27 1.31
N LYS A 385 -3.27 -12.66 0.14
CA LYS A 385 -4.64 -13.18 -0.03
C LYS A 385 -4.89 -14.42 0.85
N ILE A 386 -3.94 -15.35 0.92
CA ILE A 386 -4.06 -16.56 1.73
C ILE A 386 -3.95 -16.22 3.23
N ILE A 387 -2.92 -15.45 3.60
CA ILE A 387 -2.63 -15.16 5.01
C ILE A 387 -3.78 -14.36 5.64
N LEU A 388 -4.19 -13.24 5.04
CA LEU A 388 -5.17 -12.33 5.63
C LEU A 388 -6.58 -12.93 5.74
N LYS A 389 -6.89 -13.94 4.92
CA LYS A 389 -8.13 -14.73 5.03
C LYS A 389 -8.05 -15.82 6.10
N GLY A 390 -6.90 -16.49 6.20
CA GLY A 390 -6.74 -17.72 6.99
C GLY A 390 -6.31 -17.54 8.45
N ILE A 391 -5.72 -16.39 8.83
CA ILE A 391 -5.32 -16.12 10.22
C ILE A 391 -6.52 -15.81 11.12
N ASP A 392 -6.34 -16.00 12.42
CA ASP A 392 -7.37 -15.71 13.43
C ASP A 392 -7.31 -14.26 13.90
N ALA A 393 -6.12 -13.67 14.05
CA ALA A 393 -5.95 -12.28 14.45
C ALA A 393 -4.83 -11.60 13.65
N PHE A 394 -4.99 -10.31 13.36
CA PHE A 394 -4.01 -9.50 12.63
C PHE A 394 -3.42 -8.42 13.52
N LEU A 395 -2.09 -8.26 13.49
CA LEU A 395 -1.36 -7.28 14.29
C LEU A 395 -1.01 -6.05 13.43
N PHE A 396 -1.59 -4.90 13.79
CA PHE A 396 -1.38 -3.63 13.12
C PHE A 396 -0.80 -2.62 14.12
N THR A 397 0.52 -2.48 14.13
CA THR A 397 1.28 -1.82 15.19
C THR A 397 2.03 -0.55 14.80
N PRO A 398 1.61 0.30 13.83
CA PRO A 398 2.39 1.47 13.48
C PRO A 398 2.53 2.44 14.66
N PHE A 399 3.63 3.20 14.68
CA PHE A 399 3.82 4.29 15.63
C PHE A 399 2.80 5.40 15.32
N PRO A 400 2.10 5.95 16.33
CA PRO A 400 1.01 6.88 16.09
C PRO A 400 1.47 8.14 15.36
N GLY A 401 0.72 8.52 14.32
CA GLY A 401 1.01 9.66 13.45
C GLY A 401 1.75 9.32 12.16
N TRP A 402 2.31 8.13 12.01
CA TRP A 402 3.17 7.78 10.87
C TRP A 402 2.48 6.94 9.79
N GLU A 403 1.43 6.22 10.12
CA GLU A 403 0.63 5.49 9.11
C GLU A 403 -0.47 6.40 8.58
N ALA A 404 -0.44 6.75 7.31
CA ALA A 404 -1.44 7.64 6.72
C ALA A 404 -2.86 7.04 6.72
N SER A 405 -2.98 5.76 6.42
CA SER A 405 -4.25 5.05 6.40
C SER A 405 -4.08 3.59 6.81
N GLY A 406 -3.28 2.83 6.06
CA GLY A 406 -3.16 1.38 6.18
C GLY A 406 -4.35 0.66 5.57
N THR A 407 -4.10 -0.38 4.75
CA THR A 407 -5.16 -1.18 4.13
C THR A 407 -5.09 -2.66 4.47
N SER A 408 -3.99 -3.12 5.07
CA SER A 408 -3.81 -4.54 5.43
C SER A 408 -4.82 -5.00 6.49
N PHE A 409 -5.09 -4.18 7.50
CA PHE A 409 -6.08 -4.49 8.51
C PHE A 409 -7.51 -4.50 7.95
N MET A 410 -7.82 -3.67 6.95
CA MET A 410 -9.11 -3.68 6.27
C MET A 410 -9.33 -5.02 5.54
N LYS A 411 -8.29 -5.52 4.84
CA LYS A 411 -8.32 -6.80 4.13
C LYS A 411 -8.50 -8.00 5.07
N ALA A 412 -7.93 -7.94 6.26
CA ALA A 412 -8.16 -8.93 7.32
C ALA A 412 -9.61 -8.84 7.83
N SER A 413 -10.08 -7.64 8.18
CA SER A 413 -11.40 -7.40 8.78
C SER A 413 -12.56 -7.83 7.89
N ILE A 414 -12.50 -7.60 6.57
CA ILE A 414 -13.55 -8.04 5.63
C ILE A 414 -13.65 -9.56 5.49
N ASN A 415 -12.67 -10.30 5.99
CA ASN A 415 -12.66 -11.76 6.06
C ASN A 415 -12.96 -12.32 7.47
N GLY A 416 -13.47 -11.48 8.36
CA GLY A 416 -13.79 -11.88 9.72
C GLY A 416 -12.57 -12.15 10.60
N THR A 417 -11.43 -11.60 10.25
CA THR A 417 -10.21 -11.64 11.05
C THR A 417 -10.13 -10.38 11.91
N PRO A 418 -10.36 -10.46 13.23
CA PRO A 418 -10.22 -9.33 14.12
C PRO A 418 -8.80 -8.76 14.13
N VAL A 419 -8.70 -7.46 14.35
CA VAL A 419 -7.43 -6.74 14.33
C VAL A 419 -7.08 -6.20 15.71
N ILE A 420 -5.83 -6.34 16.12
CA ILE A 420 -5.25 -5.63 17.26
C ILE A 420 -4.41 -4.49 16.68
N ALA A 421 -4.91 -3.26 16.81
CA ALA A 421 -4.36 -2.10 16.13
C ALA A 421 -3.93 -0.99 17.09
N SER A 422 -2.81 -0.32 16.78
CA SER A 422 -2.54 0.99 17.38
C SER A 422 -3.55 2.03 16.88
N ARG A 423 -3.75 3.10 17.64
CA ARG A 423 -4.65 4.22 17.29
C ARG A 423 -4.03 5.09 16.21
N ASP A 424 -3.80 4.52 15.02
CA ASP A 424 -3.16 5.23 13.90
C ASP A 424 -3.83 4.96 12.56
N GLY A 425 -3.58 5.84 11.59
CA GLY A 425 -4.16 5.78 10.26
C GLY A 425 -5.69 5.72 10.27
N ALA A 426 -6.26 4.95 9.36
CA ALA A 426 -7.71 4.73 9.30
C ALA A 426 -8.23 3.76 10.40
N ALA A 427 -7.36 3.11 11.16
CA ALA A 427 -7.81 2.20 12.21
C ALA A 427 -8.62 2.92 13.29
N ILE A 428 -8.26 4.16 13.62
CA ILE A 428 -8.97 4.96 14.63
C ILE A 428 -10.40 5.34 14.21
N GLU A 429 -10.68 5.41 12.93
CA GLU A 429 -12.02 5.76 12.42
C GLU A 429 -12.88 4.54 12.06
N LEU A 430 -12.26 3.37 11.87
CA LEU A 430 -12.94 2.16 11.42
C LEU A 430 -13.17 1.15 12.54
N LEU A 431 -12.26 1.08 13.52
CA LEU A 431 -12.33 0.14 14.63
C LEU A 431 -13.07 0.73 15.84
N VAL A 432 -13.89 -0.10 16.45
CA VAL A 432 -14.53 0.15 17.76
C VAL A 432 -14.04 -0.93 18.72
N ASP A 433 -13.30 -0.50 19.75
CA ASP A 433 -12.60 -1.40 20.68
C ASP A 433 -13.52 -2.43 21.33
N GLY A 434 -13.19 -3.71 21.15
CA GLY A 434 -13.95 -4.84 21.67
C GLY A 434 -15.21 -5.21 20.91
N ILE A 435 -15.57 -4.50 19.83
CA ILE A 435 -16.76 -4.76 19.01
C ILE A 435 -16.38 -5.37 17.66
N ASN A 436 -15.50 -4.73 16.90
CA ASN A 436 -15.07 -5.20 15.57
C ASN A 436 -13.55 -5.34 15.44
N GLY A 437 -12.85 -5.30 16.56
CA GLY A 437 -11.41 -5.40 16.72
C GLY A 437 -10.98 -4.76 18.02
N TRP A 438 -9.70 -4.58 18.22
CA TRP A 438 -9.14 -4.03 19.45
C TRP A 438 -8.15 -2.92 19.18
N LEU A 439 -8.22 -1.87 20.00
CA LEU A 439 -7.35 -0.70 19.91
C LEU A 439 -6.46 -0.60 21.14
N PHE A 440 -5.19 -0.23 20.93
CA PHE A 440 -4.24 0.13 21.98
C PHE A 440 -3.53 1.44 21.66
N GLY A 441 -2.85 2.00 22.63
CA GLY A 441 -2.06 3.21 22.47
C GLY A 441 -2.87 4.51 22.45
N SER A 442 -2.19 5.60 22.20
CA SER A 442 -2.72 6.97 22.25
C SER A 442 -3.02 7.52 20.85
N ASP A 443 -4.06 8.37 20.75
CA ASP A 443 -4.34 9.11 19.50
C ASP A 443 -3.43 10.35 19.42
N ILE A 444 -2.20 10.15 18.96
CA ILE A 444 -1.23 11.24 18.75
C ILE A 444 -1.37 11.72 17.31
N ARG A 445 -1.63 13.02 17.12
CA ARG A 445 -1.81 13.66 15.82
C ARG A 445 -0.66 14.62 15.49
N ASP A 446 0.57 14.19 15.81
CA ASP A 446 1.81 14.87 15.52
C ASP A 446 2.82 13.87 14.95
N LEU A 447 3.72 14.34 14.08
CA LEU A 447 4.87 13.57 13.64
C LEU A 447 5.98 13.70 14.68
N ILE A 448 6.00 12.78 15.65
CA ILE A 448 7.05 12.68 16.64
C ILE A 448 8.18 11.84 16.03
N ASP A 449 9.42 12.29 16.16
CA ASP A 449 10.58 11.47 15.79
C ASP A 449 10.71 10.30 16.76
N PHE A 450 10.06 9.19 16.42
CA PHE A 450 10.02 7.99 17.26
C PHE A 450 11.39 7.35 17.48
N LYS A 451 12.40 7.70 16.68
CA LYS A 451 13.76 7.14 16.77
C LYS A 451 14.67 7.96 17.68
N ASN A 452 14.65 9.28 17.55
CA ASN A 452 15.62 10.17 18.17
C ASN A 452 15.04 10.98 19.34
N ASP A 453 13.73 11.22 19.35
CA ASP A 453 13.07 11.95 20.44
C ASP A 453 12.89 11.04 21.67
N PRO A 454 13.35 11.43 22.87
CA PRO A 454 13.08 10.70 24.11
C PRO A 454 11.59 10.42 24.34
N LYS A 455 10.71 11.35 23.98
CA LYS A 455 9.26 11.18 24.05
C LYS A 455 8.78 10.04 23.14
N GLY A 456 9.39 9.87 21.98
CA GLY A 456 9.09 8.77 21.08
C GLY A 456 9.37 7.41 21.72
N LYS A 457 10.48 7.28 22.44
CA LYS A 457 10.85 6.05 23.15
C LYS A 457 9.90 5.77 24.34
N GLU A 458 9.53 6.79 25.09
CA GLU A 458 8.57 6.66 26.18
C GLU A 458 7.20 6.17 25.71
N ILE A 459 6.70 6.74 24.61
CA ILE A 459 5.45 6.31 23.96
C ILE A 459 5.58 4.85 23.51
N ASP A 460 6.70 4.48 22.91
CA ASP A 460 6.91 3.14 22.36
C ASP A 460 6.87 2.07 23.46
N GLU A 461 7.58 2.29 24.59
CA GLU A 461 7.57 1.38 25.73
C GLU A 461 6.17 1.27 26.38
N LYS A 462 5.51 2.39 26.61
CA LYS A 462 4.17 2.40 27.18
C LYS A 462 3.18 1.65 26.29
N GLU A 463 3.21 1.92 24.98
CA GLU A 463 2.30 1.29 24.04
C GLU A 463 2.62 -0.19 23.78
N TYR A 464 3.87 -0.63 23.99
CA TYR A 464 4.18 -2.04 23.97
C TYR A 464 3.47 -2.80 25.12
N GLU A 465 3.49 -2.27 26.32
CA GLU A 465 2.79 -2.90 27.47
C GLU A 465 1.27 -2.94 27.23
N GLU A 466 0.68 -1.87 26.69
CA GLU A 466 -0.73 -1.84 26.32
C GLU A 466 -1.05 -2.87 25.20
N PHE A 467 -0.19 -2.98 24.19
CA PHE A 467 -0.30 -3.97 23.13
C PHE A 467 -0.27 -5.40 23.68
N LYS A 468 0.72 -5.70 24.53
CA LYS A 468 0.89 -7.02 25.16
C LYS A 468 -0.34 -7.40 26.01
N ALA A 469 -0.82 -6.46 26.83
CA ALA A 469 -2.02 -6.67 27.62
C ALA A 469 -3.29 -6.87 26.76
N LYS A 470 -3.38 -6.15 25.64
CA LYS A 470 -4.49 -6.33 24.69
C LYS A 470 -4.40 -7.67 23.98
N PHE A 471 -3.21 -8.10 23.58
CA PHE A 471 -2.98 -9.42 22.97
C PHE A 471 -3.36 -10.55 23.94
N ALA A 472 -2.96 -10.46 25.21
CA ALA A 472 -3.33 -11.44 26.24
C ALA A 472 -4.85 -11.59 26.36
N LYS A 473 -5.60 -10.47 26.40
CA LYS A 473 -7.07 -10.50 26.44
C LYS A 473 -7.69 -11.18 25.22
N VAL A 474 -7.12 -10.96 24.03
CA VAL A 474 -7.59 -11.59 22.79
C VAL A 474 -7.27 -13.08 22.79
N TYR A 475 -6.08 -13.47 23.26
CA TYR A 475 -5.69 -14.85 23.46
C TYR A 475 -6.61 -15.59 24.44
N ASP A 476 -6.89 -14.98 25.59
CA ASP A 476 -7.82 -15.55 26.58
C ASP A 476 -9.24 -15.70 26.01
N LEU A 477 -9.74 -14.69 25.29
CA LEU A 477 -11.05 -14.74 24.64
C LEU A 477 -11.11 -15.87 23.59
N TYR A 478 -10.09 -16.02 22.77
CA TYR A 478 -10.02 -17.07 21.76
C TYR A 478 -10.07 -18.47 22.39
N ASN A 479 -9.42 -18.67 23.52
CA ASN A 479 -9.36 -19.97 24.19
C ASN A 479 -10.58 -20.25 25.09
N SER A 480 -11.20 -19.24 25.67
CA SER A 480 -12.31 -19.41 26.66
C SER A 480 -13.70 -19.22 26.06
N ASP A 481 -13.87 -18.37 25.03
CA ASP A 481 -15.16 -18.04 24.42
C ASP A 481 -15.04 -17.79 22.91
N LYS A 482 -14.90 -18.87 22.17
CA LYS A 482 -14.78 -18.81 20.71
C LYS A 482 -16.00 -18.19 20.01
N GLU A 483 -17.19 -18.37 20.55
CA GLU A 483 -18.40 -17.77 19.98
C GLU A 483 -18.32 -16.25 19.99
N ARG A 484 -17.96 -15.67 21.13
CA ARG A 484 -17.74 -14.23 21.25
C ARG A 484 -16.56 -13.75 20.40
N PHE A 485 -15.50 -14.53 20.26
CA PHE A 485 -14.39 -14.20 19.37
C PHE A 485 -14.86 -14.11 17.90
N TYR A 486 -15.63 -15.08 17.42
CA TYR A 486 -16.18 -15.04 16.06
C TYR A 486 -17.26 -13.98 15.89
N LEU A 487 -17.98 -13.60 16.95
CA LEU A 487 -18.91 -12.45 16.91
C LEU A 487 -18.16 -11.15 16.62
N VAL A 488 -16.96 -10.94 17.19
CA VAL A 488 -16.11 -9.79 16.85
C VAL A 488 -15.70 -9.83 15.38
N GLY A 489 -15.32 -10.99 14.85
CA GLY A 489 -15.01 -11.20 13.45
C GLY A 489 -16.21 -10.91 12.52
N LEU A 490 -17.39 -11.40 12.86
CA LEU A 490 -18.63 -11.11 12.13
C LEU A 490 -18.95 -9.61 12.13
N SER A 491 -18.82 -8.96 13.30
CA SER A 491 -19.00 -7.51 13.46
C SER A 491 -17.99 -6.73 12.61
N ALA A 492 -16.75 -7.23 12.47
CA ALA A 492 -15.77 -6.64 11.57
C ALA A 492 -16.25 -6.67 10.12
N ILE A 493 -16.73 -7.81 9.60
CA ILE A 493 -17.28 -7.89 8.24
C ILE A 493 -18.43 -6.88 8.06
N MET A 494 -19.42 -6.91 8.96
CA MET A 494 -20.63 -6.08 8.86
C MET A 494 -20.35 -4.59 8.90
N THR A 495 -19.30 -4.17 9.59
CA THR A 495 -18.95 -2.75 9.73
C THR A 495 -17.92 -2.26 8.72
N PHE A 496 -17.01 -3.14 8.28
CA PHE A 496 -15.96 -2.76 7.33
C PHE A 496 -16.42 -2.79 5.87
N VAL A 497 -17.06 -3.87 5.42
CA VAL A 497 -17.44 -4.03 4.00
C VAL A 497 -18.16 -2.78 3.44
N PRO A 498 -19.20 -2.23 4.09
CA PRO A 498 -19.92 -1.06 3.56
C PRO A 498 -19.11 0.24 3.63
N ARG A 499 -18.00 0.27 4.37
CA ARG A 499 -17.18 1.48 4.57
C ARG A 499 -15.92 1.49 3.73
N VAL A 500 -15.32 0.31 3.48
CA VAL A 500 -14.01 0.19 2.81
C VAL A 500 -14.09 -0.34 1.39
N ASP A 501 -15.26 -0.64 0.85
CA ASP A 501 -15.40 -1.07 -0.55
C ASP A 501 -14.82 0.00 -1.48
N ILE A 502 -13.83 -0.38 -2.29
CA ILE A 502 -13.16 0.52 -3.21
C ILE A 502 -14.13 1.19 -4.19
N ARG A 503 -15.23 0.53 -4.55
CA ARG A 503 -16.27 1.09 -5.43
C ARG A 503 -16.96 2.29 -4.77
N LYS A 504 -17.18 2.25 -3.45
CA LYS A 504 -17.70 3.39 -2.70
C LYS A 504 -16.65 4.52 -2.66
N VAL A 505 -15.41 4.18 -2.38
CA VAL A 505 -14.30 5.16 -2.36
C VAL A 505 -14.16 5.85 -3.70
N LEU A 506 -14.23 5.12 -4.81
CA LEU A 506 -14.18 5.71 -6.16
C LEU A 506 -15.38 6.63 -6.45
N ARG A 507 -16.57 6.38 -5.88
CA ARG A 507 -17.70 7.32 -5.95
C ARG A 507 -17.42 8.64 -5.22
N GLU A 508 -16.68 8.58 -4.13
CA GLU A 508 -16.25 9.80 -3.42
C GLU A 508 -15.15 10.56 -4.18
N TYR A 509 -14.27 9.83 -4.90
CA TYR A 509 -13.25 10.42 -5.78
C TYR A 509 -13.86 11.06 -7.04
N TYR A 510 -14.88 10.43 -7.64
CA TYR A 510 -15.43 10.78 -8.96
C TYR A 510 -16.96 10.87 -8.94
N PRO A 511 -17.55 11.76 -8.12
CA PRO A 511 -18.98 11.81 -7.89
C PRO A 511 -19.79 12.21 -9.14
N ASP A 512 -19.18 12.91 -10.08
CA ASP A 512 -19.79 13.32 -11.36
C ASP A 512 -19.73 12.25 -12.45
N LEU A 513 -18.85 11.26 -12.32
CA LEU A 513 -18.67 10.20 -13.32
C LEU A 513 -19.37 8.89 -12.93
N VAL A 514 -19.44 8.60 -11.63
CA VAL A 514 -20.12 7.39 -11.15
C VAL A 514 -21.61 7.67 -10.99
N LYS A 515 -22.38 7.42 -12.03
CA LYS A 515 -23.85 7.46 -11.94
C LYS A 515 -24.29 6.44 -10.88
N TYR A 516 -25.14 6.87 -9.95
CA TYR A 516 -25.77 5.98 -8.99
C TYR A 516 -26.52 4.89 -9.79
N ALA A 517 -25.97 3.67 -9.81
CA ALA A 517 -26.81 2.52 -10.07
C ALA A 517 -27.69 2.34 -8.82
N PRO A 518 -29.01 2.13 -8.99
CA PRO A 518 -29.94 1.98 -7.90
C PRO A 518 -29.59 0.81 -6.98
#